data_544a507c2bdb18c013e6a81dfa73f7b9
#
_entry.id   544a507c2bdb18c013e6a81dfa73f7b9
#
_cell.length_a   1.000
_cell.length_b   1.000
_cell.length_c   1.000
_cell.angle_alpha   90.00
_cell.angle_beta   90.00
_cell.angle_gamma   90.00
#
_symmetry.space_group_name_H-M   'P 1'
#
loop_
_entity.id
_entity.type
_entity.pdbx_description
1 polymer ?
#
loop_
_entity_poly.entity_id
_entity_poly.type
_entity_poly.pdbx_seq_one_letter_code
_entity_poly.pdbx_strand_id
1 'polypeptide(L)'
;MKTIDKDLQSITEHFPADFTENEKAAAKTLFLKKLSLLTHEFYGGKLQTVPKCGIYGFNWFNVWYTPGVSAVSTGIRDNHDSSFMLSNRGNLVAVVSDSTRVLGDGDCSPSGGLGVMEGKCMLMKYLGGVDAYPICIDSYVKPNEAKKYNFPAGKHCPDKIIDFVKMLEPSVGAVNLEDIQQPDCFKVLDTLREECDIPVWHDDAQGTACITLAGLLNALKLAGKKIGDCRIVLLGAGASNTTIARLILQDGGDPAKMIVCDSQGALHAGREDIKADARYYRKWELCQTTNPKRINDFNEALKGADVLIALSKPGPNTVTKEQIASMGDKPIVFTCANPVPEIWPHDAKAAGAFITGTGRGDFPNQINNSVCFPGILKGALLVRARKISDGMAIRCAHSIADYSEKKGIDPENIVVKMDDEDVFAVEAADVAMQAIKEGLARITITWDEAFKQAKAEIAESRALTQQLMDSGFIKEPPQDFFNQAMDYAIEQIKNQRTK
;
A
#
# COMPACT_ATOMS: atom_id res chain seq x y z
N MET A 1 21.67 23.17 -20.55
CA MET A 1 21.17 22.70 -19.26
C MET A 1 22.18 21.70 -18.68
N LYS A 2 22.34 21.64 -17.36
CA LYS A 2 23.07 20.51 -16.74
C LYS A 2 22.33 19.23 -17.06
N THR A 3 23.03 18.16 -17.38
CA THR A 3 22.41 16.84 -17.57
C THR A 3 21.72 16.39 -16.28
N ILE A 4 20.47 15.98 -16.37
CA ILE A 4 19.73 15.44 -15.23
C ILE A 4 20.18 14.00 -15.00
N ASP A 5 20.62 13.69 -13.79
CA ASP A 5 21.06 12.35 -13.42
C ASP A 5 19.90 11.35 -13.42
N LYS A 6 20.16 10.13 -13.89
CA LYS A 6 19.14 9.07 -14.01
C LYS A 6 18.60 8.58 -12.66
N ASP A 7 19.34 8.77 -11.58
CA ASP A 7 18.91 8.45 -10.22
C ASP A 7 17.87 9.44 -9.65
N LEU A 8 17.67 10.57 -10.37
CA LEU A 8 16.70 11.61 -10.07
C LEU A 8 16.89 12.30 -8.70
N GLN A 9 18.04 12.15 -8.03
CA GLN A 9 18.29 12.73 -6.70
C GLN A 9 18.41 14.25 -6.75
N SER A 10 19.06 14.79 -7.79
CA SER A 10 19.35 16.22 -7.92
C SER A 10 18.29 17.05 -8.65
N ILE A 11 17.08 16.50 -8.90
CA ILE A 11 16.05 17.18 -9.74
C ILE A 11 15.76 18.61 -9.30
N THR A 12 15.67 18.86 -7.99
CA THR A 12 15.31 20.17 -7.43
C THR A 12 16.34 21.26 -7.73
N GLU A 13 17.60 20.87 -7.99
CA GLU A 13 18.68 21.81 -8.36
C GLU A 13 18.55 22.34 -9.79
N HIS A 14 17.75 21.69 -10.62
CA HIS A 14 17.51 22.08 -12.01
C HIS A 14 16.34 23.06 -12.17
N PHE A 15 15.54 23.29 -11.13
CA PHE A 15 14.47 24.28 -11.17
C PHE A 15 15.01 25.70 -11.05
N PRO A 16 14.31 26.71 -11.60
CA PRO A 16 14.69 28.11 -11.47
C PRO A 16 14.92 28.53 -10.01
N ALA A 17 15.97 29.34 -9.80
CA ALA A 17 16.35 29.80 -8.46
C ALA A 17 15.28 30.68 -7.78
N ASP A 18 14.41 31.30 -8.58
CA ASP A 18 13.28 32.13 -8.12
C ASP A 18 12.03 31.34 -7.73
N PHE A 19 12.06 29.99 -7.87
CA PHE A 19 10.99 29.15 -7.37
C PHE A 19 11.08 29.00 -5.85
N THR A 20 9.95 29.22 -5.18
CA THR A 20 9.78 28.90 -3.75
C THR A 20 9.88 27.39 -3.52
N GLU A 21 10.12 26.95 -2.29
CA GLU A 21 10.17 25.52 -1.95
C GLU A 21 8.86 24.79 -2.30
N ASN A 22 7.72 25.44 -2.11
CA ASN A 22 6.42 24.87 -2.51
C ASN A 22 6.29 24.73 -4.04
N GLU A 23 6.78 25.71 -4.79
CA GLU A 23 6.80 25.64 -6.26
C GLU A 23 7.76 24.57 -6.76
N LYS A 24 8.94 24.41 -6.15
CA LYS A 24 9.87 23.31 -6.47
C LYS A 24 9.24 21.95 -6.20
N ALA A 25 8.53 21.77 -5.08
CA ALA A 25 7.83 20.53 -4.77
C ALA A 25 6.69 20.23 -5.77
N ALA A 26 5.94 21.24 -6.18
CA ALA A 26 4.93 21.13 -7.23
C ALA A 26 5.56 20.81 -8.60
N ALA A 27 6.65 21.52 -8.97
CA ALA A 27 7.38 21.28 -10.21
C ALA A 27 7.96 19.86 -10.26
N LYS A 28 8.53 19.36 -9.16
CA LYS A 28 9.00 17.96 -9.06
C LYS A 28 7.87 16.97 -9.33
N THR A 29 6.70 17.20 -8.78
CA THR A 29 5.53 16.34 -9.04
C THR A 29 5.12 16.35 -10.52
N LEU A 30 5.09 17.53 -11.15
CA LEU A 30 4.78 17.68 -12.58
C LEU A 30 5.85 17.02 -13.47
N PHE A 31 7.12 17.19 -13.15
CA PHE A 31 8.25 16.52 -13.81
C PHE A 31 8.09 15.00 -13.78
N LEU A 32 7.88 14.41 -12.60
CA LEU A 32 7.74 12.97 -12.43
C LEU A 32 6.51 12.42 -13.18
N LYS A 33 5.39 13.13 -13.17
CA LYS A 33 4.19 12.75 -13.93
C LYS A 33 4.44 12.76 -15.44
N LYS A 34 5.11 13.79 -15.95
CA LYS A 34 5.42 13.90 -17.38
C LYS A 34 6.45 12.85 -17.81
N LEU A 35 7.51 12.65 -17.03
CA LEU A 35 8.51 11.62 -17.28
C LEU A 35 7.88 10.22 -17.26
N SER A 36 6.98 9.95 -16.32
CA SER A 36 6.24 8.69 -16.22
C SER A 36 5.46 8.40 -17.52
N LEU A 37 4.73 9.37 -18.07
CA LEU A 37 4.01 9.17 -19.33
C LEU A 37 4.95 8.82 -20.48
N LEU A 38 6.03 9.57 -20.64
CA LEU A 38 7.02 9.36 -21.71
C LEU A 38 7.69 7.98 -21.61
N THR A 39 8.03 7.56 -20.40
CA THR A 39 8.69 6.26 -20.17
C THR A 39 7.72 5.10 -20.32
N HIS A 40 6.44 5.22 -19.90
CA HIS A 40 5.43 4.19 -20.13
C HIS A 40 5.17 3.97 -21.63
N GLU A 41 5.10 5.05 -22.41
CA GLU A 41 4.96 4.95 -23.87
C GLU A 41 6.19 4.28 -24.50
N PHE A 42 7.40 4.66 -24.05
CA PHE A 42 8.65 4.12 -24.56
C PHE A 42 8.80 2.62 -24.32
N TYR A 43 8.45 2.15 -23.10
CA TYR A 43 8.58 0.74 -22.73
C TYR A 43 7.33 -0.10 -23.12
N GLY A 44 6.20 0.53 -23.40
CA GLY A 44 4.93 -0.19 -23.59
C GLY A 44 4.39 -0.84 -22.30
N GLY A 45 4.56 -0.15 -21.17
CA GLY A 45 4.27 -0.65 -19.82
C GLY A 45 5.54 -0.98 -19.02
N LYS A 46 5.40 -1.61 -17.86
CA LYS A 46 6.51 -1.91 -16.92
C LYS A 46 6.88 -3.38 -16.85
N LEU A 47 6.03 -4.27 -17.36
CA LEU A 47 6.16 -5.70 -17.15
C LEU A 47 6.28 -6.47 -18.45
N GLN A 48 7.07 -7.51 -18.39
CA GLN A 48 7.13 -8.57 -19.39
C GLN A 48 7.30 -9.91 -18.69
N THR A 49 6.85 -10.99 -19.32
CA THR A 49 7.03 -12.35 -18.79
C THR A 49 8.30 -12.97 -19.36
N VAL A 50 9.07 -13.62 -18.48
CA VAL A 50 10.30 -14.33 -18.85
C VAL A 50 10.21 -15.76 -18.32
N PRO A 51 10.53 -16.81 -19.14
CA PRO A 51 10.65 -18.18 -18.64
C PRO A 51 11.71 -18.27 -17.53
N LYS A 52 11.43 -19.04 -16.49
CA LYS A 52 12.39 -19.36 -15.43
C LYS A 52 12.99 -20.77 -15.54
N CYS A 53 12.72 -21.46 -16.62
CA CYS A 53 13.26 -22.79 -16.91
C CYS A 53 14.14 -22.77 -18.16
N GLY A 54 15.17 -23.63 -18.19
CA GLY A 54 16.10 -23.72 -19.31
C GLY A 54 15.48 -24.38 -20.56
N ILE A 55 15.89 -23.89 -21.73
CA ILE A 55 15.56 -24.46 -23.04
C ILE A 55 16.90 -24.86 -23.70
N TYR A 56 17.27 -26.15 -23.59
CA TYR A 56 18.53 -26.66 -24.07
C TYR A 56 18.42 -27.28 -25.49
N GLY A 57 17.45 -26.82 -26.26
CA GLY A 57 17.09 -27.27 -27.59
C GLY A 57 15.59 -27.61 -27.67
N PHE A 58 15.06 -27.69 -28.92
CA PHE A 58 13.59 -27.85 -29.14
C PHE A 58 13.00 -29.10 -28.50
N ASN A 59 13.79 -30.17 -28.31
CA ASN A 59 13.31 -31.41 -27.67
C ASN A 59 12.91 -31.20 -26.20
N TRP A 60 13.38 -30.12 -25.53
CA TRP A 60 12.98 -29.79 -24.18
C TRP A 60 11.51 -29.36 -24.08
N PHE A 61 10.88 -28.97 -25.20
CA PHE A 61 9.43 -28.73 -25.21
C PHE A 61 8.62 -30.02 -25.01
N ASN A 62 9.22 -31.22 -25.25
CA ASN A 62 8.57 -32.47 -24.88
C ASN A 62 8.56 -32.72 -23.36
N VAL A 63 9.46 -32.09 -22.61
CA VAL A 63 9.49 -32.07 -21.14
C VAL A 63 8.54 -31.00 -20.60
N TRP A 64 8.67 -29.77 -21.11
CA TRP A 64 7.93 -28.63 -20.60
C TRP A 64 6.47 -28.55 -21.07
N TYR A 65 6.15 -29.24 -22.16
CA TYR A 65 4.80 -29.31 -22.74
C TYR A 65 4.42 -30.78 -23.01
N THR A 66 4.12 -31.15 -24.22
CA THR A 66 3.62 -32.50 -24.56
C THR A 66 4.76 -33.44 -24.99
N PRO A 67 4.88 -34.65 -24.39
CA PRO A 67 3.98 -35.34 -23.44
C PRO A 67 4.31 -35.13 -21.95
N GLY A 68 5.47 -34.57 -21.58
CA GLY A 68 5.99 -34.57 -20.21
C GLY A 68 5.06 -33.85 -19.19
N VAL A 69 4.43 -32.73 -19.58
CA VAL A 69 3.54 -31.96 -18.70
C VAL A 69 2.33 -32.74 -18.19
N SER A 70 1.94 -33.82 -18.84
CA SER A 70 0.84 -34.69 -18.38
C SER A 70 1.09 -35.23 -16.97
N ALA A 71 2.34 -35.56 -16.63
CA ALA A 71 2.72 -36.01 -15.29
C ALA A 71 2.52 -34.93 -14.23
N VAL A 72 2.79 -33.67 -14.58
CA VAL A 72 2.54 -32.50 -13.69
C VAL A 72 1.04 -32.32 -13.45
N SER A 73 0.22 -32.39 -14.51
CA SER A 73 -1.23 -32.22 -14.40
C SER A 73 -1.87 -33.33 -13.54
N THR A 74 -1.45 -34.58 -13.71
CA THR A 74 -1.94 -35.70 -12.89
C THR A 74 -1.43 -35.63 -11.44
N GLY A 75 -0.19 -35.21 -11.23
CA GLY A 75 0.35 -34.98 -9.88
C GLY A 75 -0.40 -33.89 -9.09
N ILE A 76 -0.78 -32.80 -9.75
CA ILE A 76 -1.60 -31.74 -9.12
C ILE A 76 -3.03 -32.22 -8.90
N ARG A 77 -3.62 -32.96 -9.84
CA ARG A 77 -4.96 -33.54 -9.67
C ARG A 77 -5.02 -34.46 -8.44
N ASP A 78 -4.00 -35.27 -8.24
CA ASP A 78 -3.97 -36.25 -7.15
C ASP A 78 -3.62 -35.62 -5.79
N ASN A 79 -2.93 -34.49 -5.80
CA ASN A 79 -2.67 -33.65 -4.63
C ASN A 79 -2.65 -32.17 -5.01
N HIS A 80 -3.75 -31.47 -4.75
CA HIS A 80 -3.91 -30.07 -5.14
C HIS A 80 -2.84 -29.13 -4.54
N ASP A 81 -2.37 -29.40 -3.33
CA ASP A 81 -1.32 -28.58 -2.69
C ASP A 81 0.03 -28.68 -3.41
N SER A 82 0.25 -29.74 -4.23
CA SER A 82 1.45 -29.84 -5.06
C SER A 82 1.53 -28.74 -6.14
N SER A 83 0.41 -28.10 -6.47
CA SER A 83 0.39 -26.94 -7.38
C SER A 83 1.28 -25.79 -6.93
N PHE A 84 1.45 -25.59 -5.61
CA PHE A 84 2.37 -24.58 -5.06
C PHE A 84 3.85 -24.90 -5.34
N MET A 85 4.19 -26.16 -5.65
CA MET A 85 5.57 -26.59 -5.99
C MET A 85 5.75 -26.81 -7.49
N LEU A 86 4.73 -27.35 -8.16
CA LEU A 86 4.81 -27.78 -9.55
C LEU A 86 4.41 -26.69 -10.55
N SER A 87 4.03 -25.50 -10.07
CA SER A 87 3.73 -24.35 -10.91
C SER A 87 4.22 -23.05 -10.25
N ASN A 88 4.08 -21.92 -10.95
CA ASN A 88 4.42 -20.62 -10.39
C ASN A 88 3.45 -20.15 -9.28
N ARG A 89 2.38 -20.91 -9.03
CA ARG A 89 1.37 -20.58 -8.00
C ARG A 89 1.99 -20.28 -6.64
N GLY A 90 3.05 -21.00 -6.28
CA GLY A 90 3.71 -20.84 -4.97
C GLY A 90 4.39 -19.50 -4.73
N ASN A 91 4.64 -18.73 -5.78
CA ASN A 91 5.27 -17.39 -5.67
C ASN A 91 4.54 -16.33 -6.51
N LEU A 92 3.27 -16.54 -6.86
CA LEU A 92 2.51 -15.67 -7.76
C LEU A 92 1.38 -14.95 -7.02
N VAL A 93 1.32 -13.62 -7.18
CA VAL A 93 0.24 -12.75 -6.68
C VAL A 93 -0.55 -12.16 -7.84
N ALA A 94 -1.87 -12.17 -7.76
CA ALA A 94 -2.72 -11.35 -8.61
C ALA A 94 -2.95 -9.98 -7.95
N VAL A 95 -2.62 -8.89 -8.66
CA VAL A 95 -2.97 -7.53 -8.25
C VAL A 95 -4.28 -7.16 -8.91
N VAL A 96 -5.38 -7.24 -8.15
CA VAL A 96 -6.75 -7.10 -8.67
C VAL A 96 -7.33 -5.75 -8.30
N SER A 97 -7.86 -5.05 -9.30
CA SER A 97 -8.48 -3.74 -9.15
C SER A 97 -9.69 -3.60 -10.07
N ASP A 98 -10.67 -2.78 -9.68
CA ASP A 98 -11.65 -2.23 -10.60
C ASP A 98 -11.41 -0.74 -10.90
N SER A 99 -10.33 -0.18 -10.34
CA SER A 99 -9.85 1.19 -10.56
C SER A 99 -10.85 2.28 -10.16
N THR A 100 -11.73 1.97 -9.21
CA THR A 100 -12.76 2.92 -8.73
C THR A 100 -12.22 3.98 -7.77
N ARG A 101 -10.98 3.80 -7.26
CA ARG A 101 -10.33 4.75 -6.35
C ARG A 101 -8.82 4.82 -6.58
N VAL A 102 -8.40 5.23 -7.77
CA VAL A 102 -6.97 5.34 -8.16
C VAL A 102 -6.34 6.53 -7.48
N LEU A 103 -5.44 6.30 -6.52
CA LEU A 103 -4.70 7.34 -5.78
C LEU A 103 -5.62 8.49 -5.33
N GLY A 104 -5.31 9.74 -5.75
CA GLY A 104 -6.13 10.93 -5.51
C GLY A 104 -7.08 11.30 -6.66
N ASP A 105 -7.03 10.55 -7.77
CA ASP A 105 -7.73 10.88 -9.03
C ASP A 105 -9.16 10.31 -9.09
N GLY A 106 -9.52 9.38 -8.19
CA GLY A 106 -10.85 8.79 -8.10
C GLY A 106 -11.07 7.65 -9.09
N ASP A 107 -12.27 7.52 -9.66
CA ASP A 107 -12.62 6.50 -10.64
C ASP A 107 -11.95 6.80 -11.99
N CYS A 108 -11.00 5.96 -12.37
CA CYS A 108 -10.24 6.06 -13.62
C CYS A 108 -10.71 5.06 -14.69
N SER A 109 -11.79 4.36 -14.46
CA SER A 109 -12.25 3.18 -15.21
C SER A 109 -11.28 1.98 -15.13
N PRO A 110 -11.71 0.75 -15.42
CA PRO A 110 -10.88 -0.44 -15.19
C PRO A 110 -9.48 -0.38 -15.81
N SER A 111 -9.35 -0.01 -17.07
CA SER A 111 -8.05 0.06 -17.75
C SER A 111 -7.16 1.23 -17.29
N GLY A 112 -7.75 2.29 -16.72
CA GLY A 112 -7.01 3.44 -16.22
C GLY A 112 -6.10 3.10 -15.03
N GLY A 113 -6.42 2.05 -14.26
CA GLY A 113 -5.59 1.58 -13.15
C GLY A 113 -4.36 0.75 -13.55
N LEU A 114 -4.22 0.33 -14.81
CA LEU A 114 -3.12 -0.55 -15.23
C LEU A 114 -1.73 -0.01 -14.84
N GLY A 115 -1.52 1.30 -14.99
CA GLY A 115 -0.24 1.91 -14.62
C GLY A 115 0.12 1.73 -13.13
N VAL A 116 -0.86 1.80 -12.23
CA VAL A 116 -0.66 1.59 -10.79
C VAL A 116 -0.47 0.09 -10.52
N MET A 117 -1.31 -0.77 -11.09
CA MET A 117 -1.23 -2.23 -10.88
C MET A 117 0.09 -2.82 -11.35
N GLU A 118 0.60 -2.38 -12.52
CA GLU A 118 1.95 -2.76 -12.97
C GLU A 118 3.05 -2.22 -12.03
N GLY A 119 2.87 -1.02 -11.48
CA GLY A 119 3.78 -0.47 -10.47
C GLY A 119 3.85 -1.35 -9.22
N LYS A 120 2.69 -1.80 -8.71
CA LYS A 120 2.62 -2.73 -7.58
C LYS A 120 3.30 -4.06 -7.90
N CYS A 121 3.06 -4.63 -9.08
CA CYS A 121 3.73 -5.86 -9.52
C CYS A 121 5.25 -5.70 -9.60
N MET A 122 5.74 -4.58 -10.14
CA MET A 122 7.17 -4.28 -10.22
C MET A 122 7.80 -4.17 -8.83
N LEU A 123 7.14 -3.48 -7.89
CA LEU A 123 7.62 -3.38 -6.50
C LEU A 123 7.62 -4.74 -5.80
N MET A 124 6.58 -5.57 -5.97
CA MET A 124 6.54 -6.93 -5.43
C MET A 124 7.71 -7.77 -5.95
N LYS A 125 8.01 -7.66 -7.25
CA LYS A 125 9.14 -8.39 -7.85
C LYS A 125 10.47 -7.90 -7.33
N TYR A 126 10.73 -6.60 -7.39
CA TYR A 126 12.03 -6.02 -7.08
C TYR A 126 12.36 -6.01 -5.58
N LEU A 127 11.36 -5.77 -4.73
CA LEU A 127 11.53 -5.65 -3.27
C LEU A 127 11.22 -6.95 -2.52
N GLY A 128 10.26 -7.74 -3.00
CA GLY A 128 9.81 -8.96 -2.33
C GLY A 128 10.22 -10.27 -3.00
N GLY A 129 10.81 -10.24 -4.20
CA GLY A 129 11.11 -11.45 -4.98
C GLY A 129 9.84 -12.22 -5.40
N VAL A 130 8.68 -11.55 -5.43
CA VAL A 130 7.36 -12.14 -5.72
C VAL A 130 6.96 -11.84 -7.15
N ASP A 131 6.57 -12.87 -7.89
CA ASP A 131 5.96 -12.70 -9.21
C ASP A 131 4.54 -12.16 -9.05
N ALA A 132 4.14 -11.21 -9.90
CA ALA A 132 2.80 -10.63 -9.83
C ALA A 132 2.25 -10.26 -11.21
N TYR A 133 0.92 -10.36 -11.37
CA TYR A 133 0.22 -9.92 -12.57
C TYR A 133 -0.81 -8.84 -12.26
N PRO A 134 -0.85 -7.75 -13.06
CA PRO A 134 -1.88 -6.72 -12.97
C PRO A 134 -3.18 -7.23 -13.60
N ILE A 135 -4.28 -7.15 -12.88
CA ILE A 135 -5.60 -7.59 -13.34
C ILE A 135 -6.62 -6.49 -13.04
N CYS A 136 -6.97 -5.70 -14.03
CA CYS A 136 -8.05 -4.72 -13.95
C CYS A 136 -9.34 -5.33 -14.49
N ILE A 137 -10.41 -5.30 -13.70
CA ILE A 137 -11.69 -5.93 -14.02
C ILE A 137 -12.82 -4.91 -14.14
N ASP A 138 -13.76 -5.15 -15.03
CA ASP A 138 -14.97 -4.35 -15.16
C ASP A 138 -16.02 -4.80 -14.14
N SER A 139 -16.11 -4.07 -13.03
CA SER A 139 -17.09 -4.32 -11.97
C SER A 139 -18.47 -3.70 -12.25
N TYR A 140 -18.64 -2.91 -13.34
CA TYR A 140 -19.92 -2.36 -13.73
C TYR A 140 -20.94 -3.46 -14.03
N VAL A 141 -22.14 -3.29 -13.50
CA VAL A 141 -23.27 -4.18 -13.77
C VAL A 141 -23.94 -3.76 -15.08
N LYS A 142 -23.93 -4.65 -16.08
CA LYS A 142 -24.67 -4.46 -17.32
C LYS A 142 -26.17 -4.67 -17.12
N PRO A 143 -27.06 -4.10 -17.95
CA PRO A 143 -28.52 -4.26 -17.80
C PRO A 143 -29.00 -5.72 -17.69
N ASN A 144 -28.39 -6.64 -18.42
CA ASN A 144 -28.69 -8.08 -18.37
C ASN A 144 -28.13 -8.80 -17.14
N GLU A 145 -27.24 -8.18 -16.40
CA GLU A 145 -26.60 -8.72 -15.18
C GLU A 145 -27.31 -8.27 -13.90
N ALA A 146 -28.11 -7.18 -13.97
CA ALA A 146 -28.72 -6.54 -12.80
C ALA A 146 -29.53 -7.53 -11.92
N LYS A 147 -30.26 -8.46 -12.57
CA LYS A 147 -31.00 -9.52 -11.86
C LYS A 147 -30.09 -10.55 -11.21
N LYS A 148 -28.99 -10.92 -11.88
CA LYS A 148 -28.03 -11.91 -11.36
C LYS A 148 -27.38 -11.43 -10.05
N TYR A 149 -26.94 -10.18 -10.03
CA TYR A 149 -26.24 -9.61 -8.86
C TYR A 149 -27.19 -8.92 -7.87
N ASN A 150 -28.49 -8.83 -8.20
CA ASN A 150 -29.45 -8.04 -7.41
C ASN A 150 -28.90 -6.62 -7.13
N PHE A 151 -28.33 -5.99 -8.17
CA PHE A 151 -27.61 -4.72 -8.08
C PHE A 151 -27.96 -3.81 -9.25
N PRO A 152 -28.04 -2.48 -9.05
CA PRO A 152 -28.43 -1.55 -10.14
C PRO A 152 -27.46 -1.59 -11.32
N ALA A 153 -27.99 -1.62 -12.55
CA ALA A 153 -27.19 -1.48 -13.76
C ALA A 153 -26.47 -0.11 -13.78
N GLY A 154 -25.26 -0.08 -14.32
CA GLY A 154 -24.42 1.12 -14.42
C GLY A 154 -23.76 1.52 -13.09
N LYS A 155 -23.71 0.64 -12.12
CA LYS A 155 -22.99 0.82 -10.86
C LYS A 155 -21.93 -0.26 -10.70
N HIS A 156 -20.84 0.07 -9.99
CA HIS A 156 -19.82 -0.89 -9.58
C HIS A 156 -20.38 -1.84 -8.53
N CYS A 157 -20.19 -3.13 -8.72
CA CYS A 157 -20.70 -4.18 -7.86
C CYS A 157 -19.55 -4.99 -7.24
N PRO A 158 -19.39 -4.98 -5.91
CA PRO A 158 -18.34 -5.72 -5.24
C PRO A 158 -18.43 -7.24 -5.45
N ASP A 159 -19.64 -7.79 -5.66
CA ASP A 159 -19.83 -9.23 -5.88
C ASP A 159 -19.19 -9.73 -7.19
N LYS A 160 -19.04 -8.86 -8.20
CA LYS A 160 -18.30 -9.22 -9.43
C LYS A 160 -16.81 -9.42 -9.17
N ILE A 161 -16.23 -8.61 -8.26
CA ILE A 161 -14.83 -8.76 -7.84
C ILE A 161 -14.66 -10.05 -7.03
N ILE A 162 -15.59 -10.32 -6.11
CA ILE A 162 -15.61 -11.52 -5.28
C ILE A 162 -15.69 -12.78 -6.16
N ASP A 163 -16.66 -12.83 -7.09
CA ASP A 163 -16.83 -13.94 -8.03
C ASP A 163 -15.58 -14.18 -8.86
N PHE A 164 -14.98 -13.10 -9.37
CA PHE A 164 -13.77 -13.18 -10.19
C PHE A 164 -12.59 -13.76 -9.40
N VAL A 165 -12.33 -13.25 -8.20
CA VAL A 165 -11.19 -13.70 -7.37
C VAL A 165 -11.36 -15.16 -6.97
N LYS A 166 -12.57 -15.60 -6.62
CA LYS A 166 -12.86 -17.02 -6.32
C LYS A 166 -12.60 -17.92 -7.52
N MET A 167 -12.91 -17.48 -8.74
CA MET A 167 -12.59 -18.24 -9.95
C MET A 167 -11.08 -18.25 -10.26
N LEU A 168 -10.36 -17.18 -9.89
CA LEU A 168 -8.92 -17.05 -10.11
C LEU A 168 -8.07 -17.83 -9.09
N GLU A 169 -8.60 -18.10 -7.91
CA GLU A 169 -7.90 -18.71 -6.76
C GLU A 169 -7.01 -19.93 -7.12
N PRO A 170 -7.44 -20.89 -7.99
CA PRO A 170 -6.60 -22.02 -8.33
C PRO A 170 -5.29 -21.67 -9.05
N SER A 171 -5.18 -20.48 -9.62
CA SER A 171 -4.07 -20.06 -10.46
C SER A 171 -2.99 -19.26 -9.73
N VAL A 172 -3.28 -18.76 -8.52
CA VAL A 172 -2.39 -17.85 -7.78
C VAL A 172 -2.17 -18.30 -6.34
N GLY A 173 -1.08 -17.85 -5.74
CA GLY A 173 -0.76 -18.15 -4.36
C GLY A 173 -1.31 -17.11 -3.37
N ALA A 174 -1.58 -15.90 -3.85
CA ALA A 174 -2.18 -14.82 -3.07
C ALA A 174 -2.85 -13.78 -3.98
N VAL A 175 -3.66 -12.91 -3.41
CA VAL A 175 -4.30 -11.77 -4.08
C VAL A 175 -4.02 -10.49 -3.32
N ASN A 176 -3.59 -9.47 -4.04
CA ASN A 176 -3.55 -8.09 -3.59
C ASN A 176 -4.71 -7.32 -4.23
N LEU A 177 -5.65 -6.86 -3.43
CA LEU A 177 -6.69 -5.94 -3.85
C LEU A 177 -6.14 -4.51 -3.80
N GLU A 178 -6.42 -3.72 -4.83
CA GLU A 178 -5.88 -2.37 -4.98
C GLU A 178 -6.93 -1.44 -5.56
N ASP A 179 -6.92 -0.16 -5.14
CA ASP A 179 -7.71 0.92 -5.73
C ASP A 179 -9.24 0.64 -5.85
N ILE A 180 -9.80 -0.10 -4.90
CA ILE A 180 -11.24 -0.37 -4.79
C ILE A 180 -11.85 0.63 -3.81
N GLN A 181 -12.92 1.34 -4.25
CA GLN A 181 -13.56 2.35 -3.43
C GLN A 181 -14.21 1.78 -2.15
N GLN A 182 -14.21 2.60 -1.07
CA GLN A 182 -15.02 2.26 0.09
C GLN A 182 -16.49 2.68 -0.15
N PRO A 183 -17.50 1.96 0.45
CA PRO A 183 -17.34 0.85 1.41
C PRO A 183 -17.12 -0.52 0.77
N ASP A 184 -17.18 -0.63 -0.55
CA ASP A 184 -17.16 -1.91 -1.28
C ASP A 184 -15.88 -2.70 -1.05
N CYS A 185 -14.74 -2.03 -0.90
CA CYS A 185 -13.44 -2.66 -0.60
C CYS A 185 -13.49 -3.55 0.65
N PHE A 186 -14.24 -3.16 1.68
CA PHE A 186 -14.36 -3.96 2.90
C PHE A 186 -15.21 -5.21 2.68
N LYS A 187 -16.33 -5.10 1.97
CA LYS A 187 -17.14 -6.26 1.61
C LYS A 187 -16.31 -7.27 0.81
N VAL A 188 -15.55 -6.79 -0.19
CA VAL A 188 -14.67 -7.64 -1.02
C VAL A 188 -13.63 -8.33 -0.15
N LEU A 189 -12.88 -7.56 0.64
CA LEU A 189 -11.81 -8.10 1.48
C LEU A 189 -12.32 -9.12 2.50
N ASP A 190 -13.36 -8.77 3.26
CA ASP A 190 -13.85 -9.61 4.35
C ASP A 190 -14.45 -10.91 3.81
N THR A 191 -15.24 -10.84 2.73
CA THR A 191 -15.80 -12.03 2.10
C THR A 191 -14.70 -12.96 1.56
N LEU A 192 -13.71 -12.41 0.85
CA LEU A 192 -12.66 -13.24 0.26
C LEU A 192 -11.71 -13.82 1.33
N ARG A 193 -11.46 -13.12 2.43
CA ARG A 193 -10.68 -13.66 3.55
C ARG A 193 -11.36 -14.84 4.25
N GLU A 194 -12.67 -14.93 4.20
CA GLU A 194 -13.42 -16.05 4.77
C GLU A 194 -13.67 -17.18 3.76
N GLU A 195 -13.84 -16.86 2.49
CA GLU A 195 -14.26 -17.84 1.48
C GLU A 195 -13.11 -18.41 0.63
N CYS A 196 -11.96 -17.74 0.53
CA CYS A 196 -10.77 -18.24 -0.18
C CYS A 196 -9.81 -18.97 0.78
N ASP A 197 -9.13 -19.99 0.26
CA ASP A 197 -8.09 -20.75 0.96
C ASP A 197 -6.67 -20.32 0.55
N ILE A 198 -6.52 -19.04 0.16
CA ILE A 198 -5.27 -18.34 -0.12
C ILE A 198 -5.28 -16.95 0.53
N PRO A 199 -4.10 -16.34 0.79
CA PRO A 199 -4.01 -14.98 1.30
C PRO A 199 -4.71 -13.96 0.40
N VAL A 200 -5.60 -13.15 0.97
CA VAL A 200 -6.17 -11.96 0.34
C VAL A 200 -5.81 -10.75 1.19
N TRP A 201 -5.22 -9.76 0.55
CA TRP A 201 -4.73 -8.51 1.13
C TRP A 201 -5.33 -7.33 0.40
N HIS A 202 -5.63 -6.24 1.08
CA HIS A 202 -6.02 -4.97 0.45
C HIS A 202 -5.03 -3.90 0.88
N ASP A 203 -4.19 -3.48 -0.05
CA ASP A 203 -3.03 -2.67 0.30
C ASP A 203 -3.38 -1.24 0.74
N ASP A 204 -4.35 -0.57 0.10
CA ASP A 204 -4.79 0.78 0.52
C ASP A 204 -5.34 0.81 1.95
N ALA A 205 -5.99 -0.27 2.38
CA ALA A 205 -6.54 -0.39 3.72
C ALA A 205 -5.49 -0.94 4.70
N GLN A 206 -5.01 -2.17 4.45
CA GLN A 206 -4.18 -2.92 5.39
C GLN A 206 -2.69 -2.53 5.32
N GLY A 207 -2.13 -2.31 4.11
CA GLY A 207 -0.73 -1.90 3.95
C GLY A 207 -0.50 -0.50 4.51
N THR A 208 -1.40 0.43 4.21
CA THR A 208 -1.36 1.77 4.80
C THR A 208 -1.52 1.73 6.31
N ALA A 209 -2.39 0.85 6.85
CA ALA A 209 -2.53 0.71 8.29
C ALA A 209 -1.29 0.12 8.96
N CYS A 210 -0.67 -0.88 8.33
CA CYS A 210 0.53 -1.53 8.83
C CYS A 210 1.70 -0.54 8.94
N ILE A 211 2.03 0.20 7.87
CA ILE A 211 3.13 1.17 7.91
C ILE A 211 2.83 2.35 8.84
N THR A 212 1.58 2.78 8.94
CA THR A 212 1.18 3.85 9.86
C THR A 212 1.36 3.41 11.32
N LEU A 213 0.97 2.16 11.64
CA LEU A 213 1.20 1.59 12.98
C LEU A 213 2.71 1.47 13.27
N ALA A 214 3.52 1.01 12.33
CA ALA A 214 4.97 0.93 12.48
C ALA A 214 5.61 2.28 12.81
N GLY A 215 5.25 3.32 12.03
CA GLY A 215 5.71 4.69 12.28
C GLY A 215 5.22 5.23 13.62
N LEU A 216 3.95 4.95 13.97
CA LEU A 216 3.37 5.38 15.24
C LEU A 216 4.10 4.74 16.44
N LEU A 217 4.40 3.44 16.40
CA LEU A 217 5.13 2.75 17.46
C LEU A 217 6.48 3.43 17.77
N ASN A 218 7.25 3.73 16.75
CA ASN A 218 8.55 4.40 16.93
C ASN A 218 8.40 5.88 17.33
N ALA A 219 7.42 6.58 16.78
CA ALA A 219 7.11 7.96 17.19
C ALA A 219 6.71 8.04 18.67
N LEU A 220 5.91 7.08 19.15
CA LEU A 220 5.53 6.98 20.57
C LEU A 220 6.74 6.68 21.47
N LYS A 221 7.66 5.78 21.07
CA LYS A 221 8.91 5.52 21.78
C LYS A 221 9.72 6.81 21.98
N LEU A 222 9.93 7.58 20.90
CA LEU A 222 10.66 8.85 20.93
C LEU A 222 9.96 9.93 21.78
N ALA A 223 8.64 9.95 21.76
CA ALA A 223 7.84 10.87 22.58
C ALA A 223 7.80 10.45 24.08
N GLY A 224 8.18 9.21 24.41
CA GLY A 224 8.07 8.64 25.75
C GLY A 224 6.64 8.28 26.14
N LYS A 225 5.78 7.93 25.17
CA LYS A 225 4.36 7.64 25.35
C LYS A 225 4.05 6.18 25.10
N LYS A 226 2.94 5.67 25.69
CA LYS A 226 2.41 4.34 25.43
C LYS A 226 1.10 4.44 24.66
N ILE A 227 0.88 3.55 23.68
CA ILE A 227 -0.26 3.58 22.80
C ILE A 227 -1.62 3.60 23.52
N GLY A 228 -1.77 2.81 24.58
CA GLY A 228 -3.00 2.75 25.41
C GLY A 228 -3.23 4.00 26.29
N ASP A 229 -2.23 4.85 26.48
CA ASP A 229 -2.37 6.08 27.25
C ASP A 229 -2.72 7.29 26.38
N CYS A 230 -2.50 7.20 25.07
CA CYS A 230 -2.62 8.31 24.13
C CYS A 230 -4.07 8.59 23.72
N ARG A 231 -4.39 9.89 23.64
CA ARG A 231 -5.56 10.38 22.91
C ARG A 231 -5.22 10.47 21.43
N ILE A 232 -5.88 9.63 20.63
CA ILE A 232 -5.60 9.46 19.19
C ILE A 232 -6.79 9.97 18.39
N VAL A 233 -6.53 10.91 17.48
CA VAL A 233 -7.54 11.48 16.59
C VAL A 233 -7.21 11.08 15.15
N LEU A 234 -8.18 10.52 14.44
CA LEU A 234 -8.06 10.18 13.02
C LEU A 234 -8.99 11.11 12.21
N LEU A 235 -8.45 11.84 11.26
CA LEU A 235 -9.20 12.70 10.35
C LEU A 235 -9.35 12.02 8.98
N GLY A 236 -10.60 11.80 8.59
CA GLY A 236 -11.00 10.93 7.48
C GLY A 236 -11.39 9.54 7.99
N ALA A 237 -12.53 9.02 7.53
CA ALA A 237 -12.99 7.66 7.84
C ALA A 237 -13.10 6.83 6.56
N GLY A 238 -12.06 6.89 5.74
CA GLY A 238 -11.84 6.11 4.53
C GLY A 238 -11.34 4.69 4.82
N ALA A 239 -11.01 3.94 3.77
CA ALA A 239 -10.49 2.58 3.88
C ALA A 239 -9.26 2.49 4.80
N SER A 240 -8.30 3.39 4.62
CA SER A 240 -7.06 3.41 5.39
C SER A 240 -7.31 3.71 6.88
N ASN A 241 -7.90 4.87 7.21
CA ASN A 241 -8.09 5.27 8.61
C ASN A 241 -9.02 4.35 9.40
N THR A 242 -10.03 3.76 8.75
CA THR A 242 -10.89 2.75 9.41
C THR A 242 -10.08 1.52 9.79
N THR A 243 -9.13 1.11 8.95
CA THR A 243 -8.25 -0.04 9.22
C THR A 243 -7.12 0.33 10.19
N ILE A 244 -6.55 1.54 10.09
CA ILE A 244 -5.56 2.07 11.06
C ILE A 244 -6.15 2.07 12.48
N ALA A 245 -7.36 2.61 12.65
CA ALA A 245 -8.06 2.61 13.93
C ALA A 245 -8.19 1.17 14.49
N ARG A 246 -8.60 0.22 13.65
CA ARG A 246 -8.74 -1.18 14.03
C ARG A 246 -7.40 -1.80 14.47
N LEU A 247 -6.32 -1.63 13.71
CA LEU A 247 -5.01 -2.19 14.08
C LEU A 247 -4.46 -1.55 15.37
N ILE A 248 -4.61 -0.22 15.54
CA ILE A 248 -4.20 0.47 16.78
C ILE A 248 -4.97 -0.07 17.98
N LEU A 249 -6.29 -0.28 17.87
CA LEU A 249 -7.10 -0.83 18.94
C LEU A 249 -6.70 -2.28 19.29
N GLN A 250 -6.40 -3.10 18.29
CA GLN A 250 -5.94 -4.47 18.49
C GLN A 250 -4.52 -4.54 19.07
N ASP A 251 -3.69 -3.54 18.81
CA ASP A 251 -2.32 -3.43 19.36
C ASP A 251 -2.27 -2.69 20.71
N GLY A 252 -3.40 -2.54 21.38
CA GLY A 252 -3.50 -2.02 22.75
C GLY A 252 -3.91 -0.56 22.88
N GLY A 253 -4.38 0.08 21.81
CA GLY A 253 -4.99 1.41 21.87
C GLY A 253 -6.27 1.42 22.70
N ASP A 254 -6.49 2.48 23.50
CA ASP A 254 -7.69 2.63 24.31
C ASP A 254 -8.86 3.18 23.46
N PRO A 255 -9.92 2.39 23.23
CA PRO A 255 -11.06 2.86 22.44
C PRO A 255 -11.77 4.08 23.03
N ALA A 256 -11.69 4.29 24.36
CA ALA A 256 -12.26 5.45 25.01
C ALA A 256 -11.48 6.75 24.73
N LYS A 257 -10.24 6.64 24.27
CA LYS A 257 -9.35 7.77 23.91
C LYS A 257 -9.21 7.93 22.40
N MET A 258 -9.84 7.10 21.60
CA MET A 258 -9.80 7.18 20.14
C MET A 258 -11.03 7.94 19.61
N ILE A 259 -10.79 8.88 18.68
CA ILE A 259 -11.83 9.64 17.98
C ILE A 259 -11.52 9.60 16.49
N VAL A 260 -12.45 9.11 15.70
CA VAL A 260 -12.37 9.09 14.23
C VAL A 260 -13.36 10.09 13.68
N CYS A 261 -12.94 10.94 12.77
CA CYS A 261 -13.79 11.98 12.16
C CYS A 261 -13.97 11.71 10.67
N ASP A 262 -15.19 11.85 10.17
CA ASP A 262 -15.48 11.94 8.74
C ASP A 262 -15.93 13.35 8.35
N SER A 263 -16.43 13.55 7.13
CA SER A 263 -16.90 14.86 6.64
C SER A 263 -18.14 15.40 7.35
N GLN A 264 -18.84 14.58 8.15
CA GLN A 264 -20.05 14.93 8.89
C GLN A 264 -19.78 15.15 10.39
N GLY A 265 -18.55 14.91 10.83
CA GLY A 265 -18.16 15.01 12.24
C GLY A 265 -17.53 13.74 12.77
N ALA A 266 -17.37 13.63 14.08
CA ALA A 266 -16.78 12.46 14.69
C ALA A 266 -17.74 11.26 14.72
N LEU A 267 -17.17 10.07 14.62
CA LEU A 267 -17.90 8.81 14.76
C LEU A 267 -18.22 8.58 16.23
N HIS A 268 -19.48 8.23 16.52
CA HIS A 268 -19.96 7.85 17.84
C HIS A 268 -21.30 7.08 17.71
N ALA A 269 -21.75 6.45 18.76
CA ALA A 269 -22.96 5.61 18.77
C ALA A 269 -24.28 6.32 18.39
N GLY A 270 -24.28 7.67 18.26
CA GLY A 270 -25.43 8.45 17.81
C GLY A 270 -25.46 8.79 16.32
N ARG A 271 -24.53 8.25 15.50
CA ARG A 271 -24.47 8.47 14.03
C ARG A 271 -25.47 7.56 13.30
N GLU A 272 -26.74 7.95 13.34
CA GLU A 272 -27.83 7.21 12.70
C GLU A 272 -27.71 7.14 11.16
N ASP A 273 -27.05 8.11 10.54
CA ASP A 273 -26.73 8.13 9.13
C ASP A 273 -25.85 6.92 8.72
N ILE A 274 -24.83 6.60 9.53
CA ILE A 274 -23.96 5.45 9.29
C ILE A 274 -24.68 4.14 9.59
N LYS A 275 -25.44 4.10 10.70
CA LYS A 275 -26.22 2.94 11.10
C LYS A 275 -27.27 2.53 10.07
N ALA A 276 -27.87 3.51 9.38
CA ALA A 276 -28.91 3.27 8.39
C ALA A 276 -28.41 2.60 7.10
N ASP A 277 -27.11 2.69 6.80
CA ASP A 277 -26.52 2.07 5.61
C ASP A 277 -25.58 0.91 6.02
N ALA A 278 -26.10 -0.32 5.91
CA ALA A 278 -25.38 -1.53 6.30
C ALA A 278 -24.05 -1.74 5.56
N ARG A 279 -23.81 -1.06 4.42
CA ARG A 279 -22.52 -1.12 3.72
C ARG A 279 -21.39 -0.50 4.53
N TYR A 280 -21.69 0.45 5.41
CA TYR A 280 -20.71 1.11 6.29
C TYR A 280 -20.50 0.38 7.63
N TYR A 281 -20.69 -0.94 7.68
CA TYR A 281 -20.57 -1.74 8.91
C TYR A 281 -19.22 -1.53 9.64
N ARG A 282 -18.11 -1.35 8.94
CA ARG A 282 -16.80 -1.06 9.55
C ARG A 282 -16.76 0.30 10.26
N LYS A 283 -17.39 1.32 9.67
CA LYS A 283 -17.54 2.62 10.35
C LYS A 283 -18.50 2.53 11.54
N TRP A 284 -19.58 1.74 11.38
CA TRP A 284 -20.53 1.55 12.45
C TRP A 284 -19.91 0.81 13.65
N GLU A 285 -19.04 -0.16 13.42
CA GLU A 285 -18.23 -0.80 14.48
C GLU A 285 -17.42 0.23 15.27
N LEU A 286 -16.74 1.17 14.59
CA LEU A 286 -16.03 2.27 15.24
C LEU A 286 -16.97 3.23 15.99
N CYS A 287 -18.15 3.51 15.46
CA CYS A 287 -19.17 4.32 16.16
C CYS A 287 -19.60 3.69 17.50
N GLN A 288 -19.64 2.36 17.56
CA GLN A 288 -20.06 1.63 18.75
C GLN A 288 -18.94 1.45 19.79
N THR A 289 -17.68 1.38 19.31
CA THR A 289 -16.54 1.01 20.15
C THR A 289 -15.72 2.21 20.62
N THR A 290 -15.70 3.32 19.87
CA THR A 290 -14.86 4.50 20.16
C THR A 290 -15.69 5.70 20.59
N ASN A 291 -15.02 6.77 21.10
CA ASN A 291 -15.62 8.05 21.41
C ASN A 291 -16.88 7.98 22.32
N PRO A 292 -16.80 7.37 23.51
CA PRO A 292 -17.96 7.20 24.39
C PRO A 292 -18.53 8.54 24.89
N LYS A 293 -17.74 9.61 24.88
CA LYS A 293 -18.16 10.97 25.26
C LYS A 293 -18.95 11.69 24.16
N ARG A 294 -19.05 11.08 22.95
CA ARG A 294 -19.74 11.64 21.79
C ARG A 294 -19.27 13.04 21.41
N ILE A 295 -17.96 13.29 21.53
CA ILE A 295 -17.35 14.52 21.02
C ILE A 295 -17.60 14.53 19.51
N ASN A 296 -18.21 15.57 18.96
CA ASN A 296 -18.59 15.62 17.54
C ASN A 296 -17.71 16.59 16.72
N ASP A 297 -17.20 17.63 17.34
CA ASP A 297 -16.37 18.63 16.68
C ASP A 297 -14.90 18.22 16.62
N PHE A 298 -14.27 18.37 15.45
CA PHE A 298 -12.88 17.99 15.23
C PHE A 298 -11.90 18.82 16.09
N ASN A 299 -12.16 20.12 16.27
CA ASN A 299 -11.28 20.98 17.08
C ASN A 299 -11.34 20.56 18.56
N GLU A 300 -12.53 20.21 19.05
CA GLU A 300 -12.69 19.68 20.40
C GLU A 300 -11.99 18.32 20.55
N ALA A 301 -12.11 17.45 19.54
CA ALA A 301 -11.44 16.16 19.51
C ALA A 301 -9.92 16.33 19.58
N LEU A 302 -9.36 17.27 18.83
CA LEU A 302 -7.92 17.47 18.69
C LEU A 302 -7.28 18.17 19.89
N LYS A 303 -8.05 18.96 20.66
CA LYS A 303 -7.54 19.68 21.83
C LYS A 303 -6.97 18.74 22.88
N GLY A 304 -5.65 18.84 23.14
CA GLY A 304 -4.93 17.98 24.06
C GLY A 304 -4.71 16.55 23.53
N ALA A 305 -4.89 16.29 22.23
CA ALA A 305 -4.59 15.00 21.62
C ALA A 305 -3.08 14.77 21.53
N ASP A 306 -2.66 13.51 21.70
CA ASP A 306 -1.27 13.09 21.56
C ASP A 306 -0.89 12.77 20.12
N VAL A 307 -1.85 12.27 19.34
CA VAL A 307 -1.64 11.79 17.97
C VAL A 307 -2.76 12.30 17.07
N LEU A 308 -2.38 12.85 15.92
CA LEU A 308 -3.25 13.09 14.77
C LEU A 308 -2.80 12.24 13.60
N ILE A 309 -3.71 11.45 13.00
CA ILE A 309 -3.50 10.74 11.74
C ILE A 309 -4.56 11.24 10.75
N ALA A 310 -4.13 11.97 9.73
CA ALA A 310 -5.02 12.52 8.71
C ALA A 310 -4.79 11.81 7.36
N LEU A 311 -5.86 11.25 6.84
CA LEU A 311 -5.99 10.64 5.51
C LEU A 311 -7.38 11.03 4.98
N SER A 312 -7.51 12.31 4.64
CA SER A 312 -8.79 12.95 4.33
C SER A 312 -8.76 13.59 2.94
N LYS A 313 -9.13 14.86 2.87
CA LYS A 313 -9.12 15.63 1.63
C LYS A 313 -7.73 16.25 1.42
N PRO A 314 -7.09 16.04 0.25
CA PRO A 314 -5.84 16.73 -0.08
C PRO A 314 -5.99 18.26 0.01
N GLY A 315 -4.98 18.91 0.60
CA GLY A 315 -4.91 20.38 0.65
C GLY A 315 -4.26 20.90 1.93
N PRO A 316 -3.30 21.86 1.83
CA PRO A 316 -2.40 22.25 2.92
C PRO A 316 -3.08 23.05 4.04
N ASN A 317 -4.37 23.32 3.94
CA ASN A 317 -5.17 24.03 4.96
C ASN A 317 -6.35 23.18 5.46
N THR A 318 -6.36 21.88 5.18
CA THR A 318 -7.36 20.94 5.74
C THR A 318 -7.17 20.79 7.25
N VAL A 319 -5.91 20.85 7.71
CA VAL A 319 -5.51 20.96 9.11
C VAL A 319 -4.74 22.26 9.28
N THR A 320 -5.05 23.05 10.32
CA THR A 320 -4.44 24.37 10.53
C THR A 320 -3.35 24.34 11.60
N LYS A 321 -2.50 25.38 11.62
CA LYS A 321 -1.45 25.55 12.65
C LYS A 321 -2.05 25.70 14.05
N GLU A 322 -3.17 26.40 14.18
CA GLU A 322 -3.88 26.60 15.45
C GLU A 322 -4.41 25.28 16.01
N GLN A 323 -4.88 24.40 15.13
CA GLN A 323 -5.32 23.05 15.49
C GLN A 323 -4.15 22.23 16.04
N ILE A 324 -3.00 22.24 15.36
CA ILE A 324 -1.79 21.53 15.84
C ILE A 324 -1.30 22.14 17.17
N ALA A 325 -1.27 23.46 17.31
CA ALA A 325 -0.88 24.13 18.54
C ALA A 325 -1.81 23.84 19.74
N SER A 326 -3.05 23.37 19.49
CA SER A 326 -4.00 22.96 20.52
C SER A 326 -3.80 21.54 21.06
N MET A 327 -2.97 20.74 20.41
CA MET A 327 -2.66 19.36 20.79
C MET A 327 -1.89 19.29 22.13
N GLY A 328 -1.66 18.10 22.63
CA GLY A 328 -0.94 17.84 23.88
C GLY A 328 0.57 18.06 23.79
N ASP A 329 1.29 17.66 24.84
CA ASP A 329 2.75 17.70 24.84
C ASP A 329 3.34 16.69 23.83
N LYS A 330 4.40 17.11 23.10
CA LYS A 330 5.09 16.31 22.08
C LYS A 330 4.13 15.62 21.11
N PRO A 331 3.26 16.36 20.38
CA PRO A 331 2.27 15.77 19.53
C PRO A 331 2.89 15.11 18.28
N ILE A 332 2.34 13.95 17.91
CA ILE A 332 2.68 13.19 16.71
C ILE A 332 1.63 13.50 15.65
N VAL A 333 2.08 13.95 14.47
CA VAL A 333 1.19 14.43 13.39
C VAL A 333 1.52 13.75 12.08
N PHE A 334 0.70 12.80 11.66
CA PHE A 334 0.79 12.13 10.36
C PHE A 334 -0.28 12.68 9.42
N THR A 335 0.15 13.35 8.33
CA THR A 335 -0.72 13.93 7.31
C THR A 335 -0.37 13.33 5.96
N CYS A 336 -1.13 12.32 5.56
CA CYS A 336 -0.74 11.40 4.50
C CYS A 336 -1.59 11.50 3.23
N ALA A 337 -2.44 12.53 3.08
CA ALA A 337 -3.16 12.74 1.83
C ALA A 337 -2.22 13.02 0.66
N ASN A 338 -2.52 12.43 -0.49
CA ASN A 338 -1.78 12.60 -1.73
C ASN A 338 -2.64 13.33 -2.79
N PRO A 339 -2.05 14.19 -3.64
CA PRO A 339 -0.61 14.53 -3.72
C PRO A 339 -0.17 15.61 -2.74
N VAL A 340 -1.08 16.25 -2.02
CA VAL A 340 -0.81 17.36 -1.10
C VAL A 340 -1.31 17.00 0.29
N PRO A 341 -0.45 17.02 1.33
CA PRO A 341 -0.85 16.70 2.68
C PRO A 341 -1.84 17.72 3.25
N GLU A 342 -2.58 17.34 4.28
CA GLU A 342 -3.57 18.18 4.98
C GLU A 342 -2.96 19.42 5.64
N ILE A 343 -1.70 19.32 6.05
CA ILE A 343 -0.80 20.41 6.45
C ILE A 343 0.62 20.02 6.05
N TRP A 344 1.43 20.98 5.62
CA TRP A 344 2.82 20.70 5.31
C TRP A 344 3.62 20.32 6.57
N PRO A 345 4.56 19.35 6.51
CA PRO A 345 5.36 18.96 7.66
C PRO A 345 6.09 20.10 8.36
N HIS A 346 6.65 21.06 7.61
CA HIS A 346 7.33 22.23 8.16
C HIS A 346 6.36 23.18 8.88
N ASP A 347 5.13 23.29 8.41
CA ASP A 347 4.09 24.12 9.06
C ASP A 347 3.58 23.45 10.35
N ALA A 348 3.41 22.13 10.32
CA ALA A 348 3.04 21.36 11.51
C ALA A 348 4.13 21.45 12.60
N LYS A 349 5.42 21.35 12.21
CA LYS A 349 6.56 21.54 13.14
C LYS A 349 6.60 22.95 13.70
N ALA A 350 6.41 23.98 12.87
CA ALA A 350 6.36 25.37 13.31
C ALA A 350 5.20 25.61 14.29
N ALA A 351 4.14 24.82 14.21
CA ALA A 351 2.98 24.85 15.12
C ALA A 351 3.16 24.01 16.40
N GLY A 352 4.30 23.32 16.56
CA GLY A 352 4.63 22.56 17.77
C GLY A 352 4.58 21.03 17.64
N ALA A 353 4.37 20.49 16.44
CA ALA A 353 4.46 19.03 16.24
C ALA A 353 5.87 18.52 16.57
N PHE A 354 5.97 17.51 17.43
CA PHE A 354 7.23 16.88 17.80
C PHE A 354 7.75 15.97 16.68
N ILE A 355 6.87 15.14 16.14
CA ILE A 355 7.16 14.28 14.99
C ILE A 355 6.09 14.50 13.93
N THR A 356 6.53 14.64 12.68
CA THR A 356 5.63 14.71 11.51
C THR A 356 5.91 13.54 10.58
N GLY A 357 4.86 12.99 9.96
CA GLY A 357 4.95 11.98 8.91
C GLY A 357 4.02 12.31 7.75
N THR A 358 4.38 11.89 6.55
CA THR A 358 3.60 12.13 5.32
C THR A 358 3.72 10.98 4.34
N GLY A 359 2.75 10.81 3.44
CA GLY A 359 2.82 9.84 2.35
C GLY A 359 3.87 10.18 1.27
N ARG A 360 4.46 11.38 1.30
CA ARG A 360 5.40 11.87 0.28
C ARG A 360 6.84 11.48 0.60
N GLY A 361 7.57 10.97 -0.40
CA GLY A 361 8.98 10.58 -0.27
C GLY A 361 9.98 11.73 -0.31
N ASP A 362 9.54 12.96 -0.55
CA ASP A 362 10.37 14.16 -0.56
C ASP A 362 10.43 14.87 0.81
N PHE A 363 9.79 14.29 1.83
CA PHE A 363 9.86 14.75 3.23
C PHE A 363 10.39 13.64 4.13
N PRO A 364 10.93 13.99 5.30
CA PRO A 364 11.23 13.02 6.36
C PRO A 364 10.00 12.20 6.78
N ASN A 365 10.25 11.00 7.29
CA ASN A 365 9.21 10.10 7.80
C ASN A 365 8.12 9.79 6.76
N GLN A 366 8.55 9.26 5.61
CA GLN A 366 7.61 8.80 4.60
C GLN A 366 6.81 7.60 5.12
N ILE A 367 5.50 7.77 5.28
CA ILE A 367 4.55 6.69 5.62
C ILE A 367 4.01 6.13 4.30
N ASN A 368 4.67 5.11 3.77
CA ASN A 368 4.34 4.53 2.46
C ASN A 368 4.25 3.00 2.56
N ASN A 369 3.13 2.45 2.11
CA ASN A 369 2.84 1.02 2.11
C ASN A 369 3.82 0.16 1.28
N SER A 370 4.61 0.77 0.40
CA SER A 370 5.67 0.09 -0.35
C SER A 370 6.73 -0.58 0.54
N VAL A 371 6.86 -0.17 1.79
CA VAL A 371 7.74 -0.82 2.78
C VAL A 371 7.07 -2.05 3.41
N CYS A 372 5.76 -2.25 3.27
CA CYS A 372 5.00 -3.31 3.93
C CYS A 372 4.61 -4.46 2.99
N PHE A 373 3.86 -4.15 1.88
CA PHE A 373 3.19 -5.21 1.11
C PHE A 373 4.13 -6.24 0.45
N PRO A 374 5.38 -5.90 0.03
CA PRO A 374 6.26 -6.93 -0.52
C PRO A 374 6.67 -7.98 0.53
N GLY A 375 6.97 -7.55 1.75
CA GLY A 375 7.40 -8.42 2.83
C GLY A 375 6.27 -9.30 3.37
N ILE A 376 5.09 -8.72 3.63
CA ILE A 376 3.96 -9.50 4.18
C ILE A 376 3.43 -10.54 3.19
N LEU A 377 3.34 -10.22 1.90
CA LEU A 377 2.94 -11.18 0.87
C LEU A 377 3.99 -12.27 0.70
N LYS A 378 5.29 -11.90 0.70
CA LYS A 378 6.36 -12.87 0.66
C LYS A 378 6.30 -13.85 1.84
N GLY A 379 6.14 -13.35 3.05
CA GLY A 379 6.04 -14.17 4.25
C GLY A 379 4.84 -15.13 4.21
N ALA A 380 3.69 -14.67 3.74
CA ALA A 380 2.51 -15.51 3.56
C ALA A 380 2.73 -16.62 2.53
N LEU A 381 3.40 -16.32 1.40
CA LEU A 381 3.71 -17.29 0.35
C LEU A 381 4.73 -18.32 0.81
N LEU A 382 5.76 -17.93 1.57
CA LEU A 382 6.81 -18.85 2.06
C LEU A 382 6.24 -20.03 2.84
N VAL A 383 5.19 -19.81 3.61
CA VAL A 383 4.53 -20.85 4.40
C VAL A 383 3.21 -21.33 3.79
N ARG A 384 2.91 -20.88 2.57
CA ARG A 384 1.65 -21.17 1.85
C ARG A 384 0.45 -20.91 2.75
N ALA A 385 0.40 -19.73 3.35
CA ALA A 385 -0.65 -19.38 4.29
C ALA A 385 -2.03 -19.47 3.63
N ARG A 386 -3.06 -19.79 4.43
CA ARG A 386 -4.46 -19.85 3.98
C ARG A 386 -5.10 -18.47 3.94
N LYS A 387 -4.66 -17.56 4.80
CA LYS A 387 -5.11 -16.16 4.85
C LYS A 387 -4.04 -15.26 5.46
N ILE A 388 -4.19 -13.96 5.30
CA ILE A 388 -3.46 -12.95 6.09
C ILE A 388 -4.40 -12.43 7.16
N SER A 389 -4.05 -12.67 8.43
CA SER A 389 -4.78 -12.19 9.61
C SER A 389 -4.39 -10.76 9.99
N ASP A 390 -5.18 -10.13 10.85
CA ASP A 390 -4.79 -8.86 11.46
C ASP A 390 -3.57 -9.03 12.38
N GLY A 391 -3.41 -10.20 13.02
CA GLY A 391 -2.22 -10.53 13.79
C GLY A 391 -0.94 -10.56 12.93
N MET A 392 -1.03 -11.08 11.72
CA MET A 392 0.09 -11.04 10.76
C MET A 392 0.40 -9.59 10.32
N ALA A 393 -0.61 -8.76 10.10
CA ALA A 393 -0.43 -7.34 9.77
C ALA A 393 0.22 -6.56 10.93
N ILE A 394 -0.23 -6.77 12.17
CA ILE A 394 0.37 -6.18 13.36
C ILE A 394 1.81 -6.67 13.55
N ARG A 395 2.09 -7.97 13.35
CA ARG A 395 3.46 -8.49 13.43
C ARG A 395 4.37 -7.85 12.38
N CYS A 396 3.88 -7.65 11.15
CA CYS A 396 4.61 -6.92 10.11
C CYS A 396 4.93 -5.48 10.54
N ALA A 397 3.95 -4.76 11.11
CA ALA A 397 4.16 -3.40 11.63
C ALA A 397 5.25 -3.36 12.72
N HIS A 398 5.20 -4.29 13.68
CA HIS A 398 6.24 -4.43 14.69
C HIS A 398 7.60 -4.80 14.08
N SER A 399 7.64 -5.67 13.07
CA SER A 399 8.87 -6.04 12.37
C SER A 399 9.55 -4.82 11.75
N ILE A 400 8.79 -3.98 11.03
CA ILE A 400 9.27 -2.73 10.45
C ILE A 400 9.76 -1.76 11.54
N ALA A 401 8.99 -1.60 12.62
CA ALA A 401 9.33 -0.71 13.72
C ALA A 401 10.63 -1.16 14.43
N ASP A 402 10.73 -2.43 14.78
CA ASP A 402 11.90 -3.02 15.47
C ASP A 402 13.15 -2.96 14.58
N TYR A 403 12.99 -3.21 13.27
CA TYR A 403 14.08 -3.12 12.32
C TYR A 403 14.57 -1.67 12.18
N SER A 404 13.65 -0.70 12.08
CA SER A 404 13.98 0.72 12.03
C SER A 404 14.69 1.18 13.31
N GLU A 405 14.24 0.75 14.49
CA GLU A 405 14.87 1.05 15.77
C GLU A 405 16.31 0.53 15.85
N LYS A 406 16.57 -0.69 15.36
CA LYS A 406 17.93 -1.26 15.30
C LYS A 406 18.86 -0.47 14.37
N LYS A 407 18.32 0.18 13.34
CA LYS A 407 19.08 1.07 12.44
C LYS A 407 19.35 2.45 13.05
N GLY A 408 18.61 2.79 14.09
CA GLY A 408 18.64 4.08 14.76
C GLY A 408 17.48 4.97 14.33
N ILE A 409 16.64 5.34 15.28
CA ILE A 409 15.49 6.23 15.06
C ILE A 409 15.73 7.61 15.69
N ASP A 410 15.18 8.64 15.05
CA ASP A 410 15.13 10.00 15.56
C ASP A 410 13.84 10.68 15.05
N PRO A 411 13.50 11.92 15.47
CA PRO A 411 12.26 12.57 15.04
C PRO A 411 12.11 12.76 13.53
N GLU A 412 13.19 12.72 12.75
CA GLU A 412 13.18 12.82 11.28
C GLU A 412 13.29 11.45 10.59
N ASN A 413 13.47 10.36 11.34
CA ASN A 413 13.69 9.02 10.80
C ASN A 413 13.07 7.97 11.71
N ILE A 414 11.73 7.79 11.65
CA ILE A 414 10.97 6.83 12.47
C ILE A 414 10.75 5.48 11.80
N VAL A 415 10.87 5.40 10.48
CA VAL A 415 10.72 4.17 9.70
C VAL A 415 11.77 4.13 8.60
N VAL A 416 12.27 2.92 8.31
CA VAL A 416 13.15 2.68 7.16
C VAL A 416 12.44 2.96 5.84
N LYS A 417 13.23 3.20 4.81
CA LYS A 417 12.76 3.42 3.45
C LYS A 417 12.80 2.12 2.64
N MET A 418 12.15 2.10 1.49
CA MET A 418 12.10 0.93 0.59
C MET A 418 13.44 0.57 -0.06
N ASP A 419 14.46 1.41 0.04
CA ASP A 419 15.82 1.15 -0.43
C ASP A 419 16.67 0.35 0.57
N ASP A 420 16.17 0.08 1.78
CA ASP A 420 16.82 -0.81 2.73
C ASP A 420 16.69 -2.28 2.26
N GLU A 421 17.82 -2.94 2.12
CA GLU A 421 17.87 -4.25 1.44
C GLU A 421 17.27 -5.39 2.26
N ASP A 422 17.40 -5.38 3.56
CA ASP A 422 17.08 -6.52 4.42
C ASP A 422 15.68 -6.43 5.05
N VAL A 423 15.03 -5.27 5.05
CA VAL A 423 13.75 -5.08 5.74
C VAL A 423 12.70 -6.08 5.27
N PHE A 424 12.57 -6.28 3.96
CA PHE A 424 11.55 -7.17 3.39
C PHE A 424 11.79 -8.66 3.73
N ALA A 425 13.05 -9.08 3.86
CA ALA A 425 13.37 -10.44 4.27
C ALA A 425 13.06 -10.68 5.75
N VAL A 426 13.31 -9.67 6.61
CA VAL A 426 12.95 -9.72 8.03
C VAL A 426 11.44 -9.75 8.21
N GLU A 427 10.71 -8.87 7.53
CA GLU A 427 9.24 -8.87 7.53
C GLU A 427 8.67 -10.22 7.09
N ALA A 428 9.18 -10.78 5.98
CA ALA A 428 8.72 -12.05 5.46
C ALA A 428 8.93 -13.19 6.47
N ALA A 429 10.07 -13.23 7.14
CA ALA A 429 10.34 -14.23 8.17
C ALA A 429 9.41 -14.08 9.38
N ASP A 430 9.23 -12.86 9.88
CA ASP A 430 8.38 -12.57 11.02
C ASP A 430 6.90 -12.88 10.75
N VAL A 431 6.41 -12.52 9.56
CA VAL A 431 5.05 -12.81 9.11
C VAL A 431 4.83 -14.31 8.94
N ALA A 432 5.80 -15.03 8.37
CA ALA A 432 5.77 -16.50 8.26
C ALA A 432 5.65 -17.16 9.64
N MET A 433 6.45 -16.72 10.62
CA MET A 433 6.35 -17.23 11.99
C MET A 433 4.99 -16.92 12.64
N GLN A 434 4.42 -15.76 12.38
CA GLN A 434 3.10 -15.41 12.91
C GLN A 434 2.01 -16.29 12.26
N ALA A 435 2.07 -16.53 10.96
CA ALA A 435 1.15 -17.44 10.26
C ALA A 435 1.22 -18.87 10.82
N ILE A 436 2.42 -19.37 11.11
CA ILE A 436 2.63 -20.69 11.73
C ILE A 436 2.01 -20.70 13.15
N LYS A 437 2.29 -19.68 13.96
CA LYS A 437 1.75 -19.54 15.32
C LYS A 437 0.23 -19.53 15.36
N GLU A 438 -0.42 -18.91 14.37
CA GLU A 438 -1.89 -18.85 14.26
C GLU A 438 -2.50 -20.08 13.59
N GLY A 439 -1.70 -21.07 13.17
CA GLY A 439 -2.19 -22.27 12.49
C GLY A 439 -2.69 -22.02 11.06
N LEU A 440 -2.29 -20.91 10.45
CA LEU A 440 -2.70 -20.51 9.10
C LEU A 440 -1.77 -21.04 8.01
N ALA A 441 -0.58 -21.51 8.37
CA ALA A 441 0.43 -22.02 7.46
C ALA A 441 0.13 -23.47 7.03
N ARG A 442 0.38 -23.81 5.74
CA ARG A 442 0.36 -25.20 5.23
C ARG A 442 1.65 -25.94 5.47
N ILE A 443 2.76 -25.22 5.58
CA ILE A 443 4.08 -25.79 5.88
C ILE A 443 4.72 -25.03 7.02
N THR A 444 5.59 -25.72 7.76
CA THR A 444 6.33 -25.14 8.88
C THR A 444 7.81 -25.05 8.51
N ILE A 445 8.39 -23.89 8.69
CA ILE A 445 9.81 -23.59 8.52
C ILE A 445 10.29 -22.78 9.72
N THR A 446 11.60 -22.71 9.93
CA THR A 446 12.21 -21.86 10.95
C THR A 446 12.30 -20.40 10.47
N TRP A 447 12.50 -19.48 11.40
CA TRP A 447 12.74 -18.07 11.06
C TRP A 447 13.97 -17.91 10.15
N ASP A 448 15.06 -18.60 10.45
CA ASP A 448 16.31 -18.54 9.67
C ASP A 448 16.14 -19.09 8.26
N GLU A 449 15.36 -20.14 8.08
CA GLU A 449 15.02 -20.68 6.75
C GLU A 449 14.18 -19.69 5.96
N ALA A 450 13.14 -19.11 6.57
CA ALA A 450 12.30 -18.09 5.95
C ALA A 450 13.12 -16.86 5.52
N PHE A 451 13.96 -16.34 6.42
CA PHE A 451 14.81 -15.19 6.16
C PHE A 451 15.81 -15.45 5.02
N LYS A 452 16.53 -16.59 5.06
CA LYS A 452 17.51 -16.95 4.03
C LYS A 452 16.86 -17.11 2.66
N GLN A 453 15.71 -17.78 2.61
CA GLN A 453 14.97 -17.98 1.36
C GLN A 453 14.47 -16.65 0.80
N ALA A 454 13.81 -15.81 1.63
CA ALA A 454 13.35 -14.49 1.19
C ALA A 454 14.50 -13.63 0.67
N LYS A 455 15.60 -13.55 1.43
CA LYS A 455 16.78 -12.75 1.06
C LYS A 455 17.40 -13.24 -0.26
N ALA A 456 17.52 -14.54 -0.46
CA ALA A 456 18.07 -15.11 -1.69
C ALA A 456 17.17 -14.79 -2.91
N GLU A 457 15.86 -14.99 -2.79
CA GLU A 457 14.92 -14.77 -3.89
C GLU A 457 14.78 -13.27 -4.24
N ILE A 458 14.87 -12.38 -3.25
CA ILE A 458 14.92 -10.92 -3.48
C ILE A 458 16.20 -10.54 -4.22
N ALA A 459 17.35 -11.04 -3.77
CA ALA A 459 18.63 -10.77 -4.41
C ALA A 459 18.68 -11.29 -5.85
N GLU A 460 18.17 -12.51 -6.10
CA GLU A 460 18.05 -13.07 -7.44
C GLU A 460 17.18 -12.21 -8.35
N SER A 461 16.04 -11.72 -7.86
CA SER A 461 15.12 -10.89 -8.61
C SER A 461 15.75 -9.55 -9.01
N ARG A 462 16.49 -8.92 -8.10
CA ARG A 462 17.23 -7.67 -8.36
C ARG A 462 18.36 -7.91 -9.37
N ALA A 463 19.12 -8.99 -9.19
CA ALA A 463 20.21 -9.35 -10.09
C ALA A 463 19.71 -9.64 -11.52
N LEU A 464 18.57 -10.32 -11.66
CA LEU A 464 17.95 -10.55 -12.97
C LEU A 464 17.60 -9.21 -13.68
N THR A 465 16.97 -8.28 -12.96
CA THR A 465 16.64 -6.96 -13.51
C THR A 465 17.88 -6.22 -13.93
N GLN A 466 18.93 -6.20 -13.10
CA GLN A 466 20.20 -5.55 -13.41
C GLN A 466 20.86 -6.18 -14.63
N GLN A 467 20.86 -7.49 -14.73
CA GLN A 467 21.44 -8.20 -15.90
C GLN A 467 20.71 -7.87 -17.21
N LEU A 468 19.38 -7.74 -17.17
CA LEU A 468 18.60 -7.33 -18.35
C LEU A 468 18.91 -5.89 -18.77
N MET A 469 19.17 -4.99 -17.80
CA MET A 469 19.64 -3.63 -18.09
C MET A 469 21.05 -3.62 -18.67
N ASP A 470 21.99 -4.30 -18.03
CA ASP A 470 23.40 -4.35 -18.44
C ASP A 470 23.58 -4.96 -19.84
N SER A 471 22.77 -5.94 -20.20
CA SER A 471 22.77 -6.59 -21.51
C SER A 471 21.99 -5.82 -22.58
N GLY A 472 21.33 -4.73 -22.24
CA GLY A 472 20.56 -3.89 -23.16
C GLY A 472 19.20 -4.47 -23.59
N PHE A 473 18.73 -5.58 -22.95
CA PHE A 473 17.36 -6.05 -23.15
C PHE A 473 16.34 -5.05 -22.59
N ILE A 474 16.63 -4.43 -21.45
CA ILE A 474 15.92 -3.24 -20.97
C ILE A 474 16.71 -2.04 -21.45
N LYS A 475 16.14 -1.29 -22.41
CA LYS A 475 16.77 -0.11 -23.00
C LYS A 475 16.76 1.07 -22.03
N GLU A 476 17.79 1.91 -22.10
CA GLU A 476 17.78 3.18 -21.39
C GLU A 476 16.78 4.16 -21.99
N PRO A 477 16.03 4.92 -21.16
CA PRO A 477 15.15 5.97 -21.66
C PRO A 477 16.02 7.11 -22.28
N PRO A 478 15.55 7.71 -23.39
CA PRO A 478 16.26 8.82 -24.01
C PRO A 478 16.45 10.00 -23.05
N GLN A 479 17.65 10.62 -23.05
CA GLN A 479 17.94 11.81 -22.23
C GLN A 479 16.97 12.97 -22.52
N ASP A 480 16.46 13.05 -23.74
CA ASP A 480 15.48 14.07 -24.14
C ASP A 480 14.17 14.01 -23.34
N PHE A 481 13.77 12.85 -22.83
CA PHE A 481 12.57 12.73 -21.99
C PHE A 481 12.70 13.51 -20.68
N PHE A 482 13.89 13.52 -20.08
CA PHE A 482 14.18 14.28 -18.88
C PHE A 482 14.10 15.78 -19.15
N ASN A 483 14.62 16.24 -20.29
CA ASN A 483 14.55 17.64 -20.72
C ASN A 483 13.09 18.06 -20.96
N GLN A 484 12.33 17.27 -21.72
CA GLN A 484 10.90 17.53 -21.98
C GLN A 484 10.08 17.60 -20.69
N ALA A 485 10.35 16.70 -19.75
CA ALA A 485 9.65 16.69 -18.44
C ALA A 485 10.01 17.93 -17.60
N MET A 486 11.27 18.37 -17.65
CA MET A 486 11.75 19.57 -16.95
C MET A 486 11.13 20.84 -17.52
N ASP A 487 11.18 21.01 -18.84
CA ASP A 487 10.60 22.16 -19.52
C ASP A 487 9.09 22.26 -19.26
N TYR A 488 8.38 21.12 -19.34
CA TYR A 488 6.96 21.05 -19.01
C TYR A 488 6.68 21.49 -17.57
N ALA A 489 7.42 20.98 -16.61
CA ALA A 489 7.20 21.32 -15.19
C ALA A 489 7.42 22.80 -14.92
N ILE A 490 8.50 23.38 -15.45
CA ILE A 490 8.83 24.81 -15.30
C ILE A 490 7.76 25.68 -15.94
N GLU A 491 7.31 25.34 -17.15
CA GLU A 491 6.26 26.07 -17.86
C GLU A 491 4.94 26.09 -17.08
N GLN A 492 4.52 24.92 -16.57
CA GLN A 492 3.26 24.82 -15.80
C GLN A 492 3.29 25.71 -14.54
N ILE A 493 4.40 25.73 -13.78
CA ILE A 493 4.52 26.58 -12.58
C ILE A 493 4.52 28.07 -12.97
N LYS A 494 5.24 28.47 -14.02
CA LYS A 494 5.22 29.86 -14.51
C LYS A 494 3.82 30.30 -14.92
N ASN A 495 3.08 29.43 -15.61
CA ASN A 495 1.70 29.71 -16.01
C ASN A 495 0.73 29.84 -14.83
N GLN A 496 1.00 29.18 -13.70
CA GLN A 496 0.21 29.34 -12.47
C GLN A 496 0.44 30.69 -11.78
N ARG A 497 1.67 31.26 -11.88
CA ARG A 497 1.99 32.60 -11.35
C ARG A 497 1.29 33.73 -12.10
N THR A 498 0.90 33.51 -13.36
CA THR A 498 0.29 34.52 -14.22
C THR A 498 -1.24 34.49 -14.20
N LYS A 499 -1.84 33.53 -13.53
CA LYS A 499 -3.27 33.44 -13.25
C LYS A 499 -3.60 33.91 -11.84
#